data_ea012134b3d6adec34d638f97eb287cf
#
_entry.id   ea012134b3d6adec34d638f97eb287cf
#
_cell.length_a   1.000
_cell.length_b   1.000
_cell.length_c   1.000
_cell.angle_alpha   90.00
_cell.angle_beta   90.00
_cell.angle_gamma   90.00
#
_symmetry.space_group_name_H-M   'P 1'
#
loop_
_entity.id
_entity.type
_entity.pdbx_description
1 polymer ?
#
loop_
_entity_poly.entity_id
_entity_poly.type
_entity_poly.pdbx_seq_one_letter_code
_entity_poly.pdbx_strand_id
1 'polypeptide(L)'
;ILDYPEYSLDMFFEGVPMLRSFLLAPVSGNHDSLYAVRRRLPMAGQDARTGNYWFVRAGVLFIGVQIGDRYFPNHTDFMASVAESAPEHNWTVLLIHYGLRSNGVHGHDAPVIGFRDTLEPMMDALGVDLVISGHDHEYNRTALLGGDAPETDTASILYAQPGERIYITLPSGTGLKYYDDSRSADFPFTAEGLEHEPGYVFFDFSPEEISLSAYSAATGEEIDAVTLRRGAPITEEE
;
A
#
# COMPACT_ATOMS: atom_id res chain seq x y z
N ILE A 1 13.22 10.50 3.14
CA ILE A 1 13.80 11.79 2.72
C ILE A 1 14.01 12.59 3.98
N LEU A 2 15.28 12.68 4.44
CA LEU A 2 15.65 13.19 5.76
C LEU A 2 15.95 14.70 5.69
N ASP A 3 15.77 15.43 6.77
CA ASP A 3 16.25 16.77 7.15
C ASP A 3 16.17 17.94 6.15
N TYR A 4 16.27 17.70 4.83
CA TYR A 4 16.14 18.69 3.75
C TYR A 4 15.23 18.18 2.64
N PRO A 5 13.92 18.05 2.91
CA PRO A 5 12.99 17.31 2.04
C PRO A 5 12.88 17.89 0.62
N GLU A 6 12.96 19.20 0.44
CA GLU A 6 12.92 19.80 -0.91
C GLU A 6 14.17 19.46 -1.72
N TYR A 7 15.33 19.58 -1.11
CA TYR A 7 16.61 19.24 -1.75
C TYR A 7 16.69 17.74 -2.07
N SER A 8 16.24 16.89 -1.16
CA SER A 8 16.23 15.44 -1.35
C SER A 8 15.32 15.01 -2.50
N LEU A 9 14.15 15.65 -2.67
CA LEU A 9 13.27 15.40 -3.82
C LEU A 9 13.89 15.87 -5.13
N ASP A 10 14.58 17.02 -5.14
CA ASP A 10 15.29 17.48 -6.32
C ASP A 10 16.40 16.49 -6.72
N MET A 11 17.21 16.03 -5.77
CA MET A 11 18.24 14.99 -5.97
C MET A 11 17.67 13.68 -6.48
N PHE A 12 16.50 13.26 -5.96
CA PHE A 12 15.81 12.04 -6.41
C PHE A 12 15.45 12.13 -7.90
N PHE A 13 14.87 13.24 -8.34
CA PHE A 13 14.52 13.43 -9.76
C PHE A 13 15.72 13.70 -10.67
N GLU A 14 16.80 14.23 -10.13
CA GLU A 14 18.07 14.37 -10.87
C GLU A 14 18.75 13.02 -11.04
N GLY A 15 18.72 12.17 -10.01
CA GLY A 15 19.31 10.83 -10.05
C GLY A 15 18.54 9.85 -10.94
N VAL A 16 17.24 10.03 -11.10
CA VAL A 16 16.37 9.17 -11.93
C VAL A 16 15.51 10.01 -12.85
N PRO A 17 16.09 10.67 -13.88
CA PRO A 17 15.36 11.63 -14.74
C PRO A 17 14.15 11.03 -15.45
N MET A 18 14.17 9.72 -15.73
CA MET A 18 13.05 9.02 -16.38
C MET A 18 11.75 9.06 -15.58
N LEU A 19 11.80 9.20 -14.25
CA LEU A 19 10.61 9.31 -13.41
C LEU A 19 9.75 10.54 -13.75
N ARG A 20 10.33 11.57 -14.38
CA ARG A 20 9.59 12.73 -14.86
C ARG A 20 8.63 12.41 -16.02
N SER A 21 8.78 11.25 -16.63
CA SER A 21 7.94 10.76 -17.73
C SER A 21 6.88 9.76 -17.30
N PHE A 22 6.86 9.40 -16.02
CA PHE A 22 5.85 8.49 -15.44
C PHE A 22 4.80 9.25 -14.65
N LEU A 23 3.61 8.69 -14.57
CA LEU A 23 2.62 9.12 -13.60
C LEU A 23 3.02 8.57 -12.23
N LEU A 24 3.10 9.44 -11.24
CA LEU A 24 3.47 9.09 -9.88
C LEU A 24 2.25 9.23 -8.97
N ALA A 25 2.08 8.28 -8.05
CA ALA A 25 1.08 8.31 -6.98
C ALA A 25 1.79 8.31 -5.61
N PRO A 26 2.36 9.45 -5.18
CA PRO A 26 3.21 9.51 -4.01
C PRO A 26 2.41 9.53 -2.72
N VAL A 27 2.90 8.81 -1.70
CA VAL A 27 2.48 8.98 -0.31
C VAL A 27 3.68 9.41 0.54
N SER A 28 3.47 10.39 1.43
CA SER A 28 4.50 10.87 2.32
C SER A 28 4.69 9.94 3.50
N GLY A 29 5.96 9.70 3.87
CA GLY A 29 6.34 8.97 5.07
C GLY A 29 6.49 9.87 6.31
N ASN A 30 6.80 9.24 7.44
CA ASN A 30 6.99 9.92 8.73
C ASN A 30 8.28 10.78 8.79
N HIS A 31 9.18 10.59 7.83
CA HIS A 31 10.38 11.41 7.65
C HIS A 31 10.22 12.47 6.55
N ASP A 32 9.06 12.54 5.91
CA ASP A 32 8.80 13.51 4.85
C ASP A 32 8.08 14.75 5.40
N SER A 33 8.37 15.88 4.78
CA SER A 33 7.53 17.07 4.94
C SER A 33 6.34 16.98 3.98
N LEU A 34 5.14 16.84 4.53
CA LEU A 34 3.91 16.87 3.73
C LEU A 34 3.84 18.13 2.83
N TYR A 35 4.31 19.27 3.34
CA TYR A 35 4.37 20.51 2.56
C TYR A 35 5.30 20.38 1.34
N ALA A 36 6.50 19.81 1.52
CA ALA A 36 7.45 19.63 0.43
C ALA A 36 6.95 18.63 -0.61
N VAL A 37 6.37 17.50 -0.16
CA VAL A 37 5.78 16.49 -1.05
C VAL A 37 4.65 17.11 -1.88
N ARG A 38 3.70 17.80 -1.25
CA ARG A 38 2.58 18.45 -1.96
C ARG A 38 3.03 19.48 -2.98
N ARG A 39 4.10 20.21 -2.69
CA ARG A 39 4.63 21.24 -3.59
C ARG A 39 5.37 20.68 -4.78
N ARG A 40 6.11 19.58 -4.60
CA ARG A 40 6.94 18.96 -5.63
C ARG A 40 6.20 17.89 -6.43
N LEU A 41 5.23 17.25 -5.81
CA LEU A 41 4.44 16.15 -6.36
C LEU A 41 2.94 16.43 -6.15
N PRO A 42 2.41 17.51 -6.76
CA PRO A 42 1.01 17.86 -6.58
C PRO A 42 0.12 16.81 -7.26
N MET A 43 -0.89 16.33 -6.54
CA MET A 43 -1.92 15.46 -7.07
C MET A 43 -3.19 16.25 -7.40
N ALA A 44 -3.83 15.93 -8.51
CA ALA A 44 -5.10 16.53 -8.88
C ALA A 44 -6.17 16.18 -7.83
N GLY A 45 -6.98 17.17 -7.42
CA GLY A 45 -8.02 16.97 -6.42
C GLY A 45 -7.53 16.68 -5.01
N GLN A 46 -6.27 16.97 -4.70
CA GLN A 46 -5.68 16.77 -3.39
C GLN A 46 -6.41 17.57 -2.29
N ASP A 47 -6.82 16.90 -1.22
CA ASP A 47 -7.47 17.54 -0.08
C ASP A 47 -6.54 18.57 0.57
N ALA A 48 -7.07 19.76 0.83
CA ALA A 48 -6.28 20.89 1.30
C ALA A 48 -5.76 20.72 2.74
N ARG A 49 -6.45 19.94 3.57
CA ARG A 49 -6.09 19.70 4.99
C ARG A 49 -5.08 18.58 5.11
N THR A 50 -5.47 17.41 4.64
CA THR A 50 -4.71 16.15 4.83
C THR A 50 -3.65 15.94 3.76
N GLY A 51 -3.84 16.50 2.57
CA GLY A 51 -3.05 16.15 1.40
C GLY A 51 -3.44 14.82 0.77
N ASN A 52 -4.47 14.14 1.28
CA ASN A 52 -5.00 12.92 0.68
C ASN A 52 -5.51 13.19 -0.73
N TYR A 53 -5.51 12.18 -1.56
CA TYR A 53 -6.01 12.26 -2.93
C TYR A 53 -6.63 10.93 -3.36
N TRP A 54 -7.41 10.97 -4.42
CA TRP A 54 -7.86 9.76 -5.09
C TRP A 54 -7.97 10.00 -6.60
N PHE A 55 -7.92 8.92 -7.34
CA PHE A 55 -8.19 8.92 -8.78
C PHE A 55 -8.63 7.52 -9.23
N VAL A 56 -9.34 7.47 -10.36
CA VAL A 56 -9.65 6.21 -11.03
C VAL A 56 -8.83 6.12 -12.32
N ARG A 57 -8.17 4.99 -12.51
CA ARG A 57 -7.44 4.68 -13.72
C ARG A 57 -7.61 3.21 -14.10
N ALA A 58 -7.97 2.96 -15.35
CA ALA A 58 -8.18 1.61 -15.88
C ALA A 58 -9.11 0.73 -15.02
N GLY A 59 -10.19 1.31 -14.48
CA GLY A 59 -11.14 0.60 -13.63
C GLY A 59 -10.67 0.36 -12.19
N VAL A 60 -9.56 0.97 -11.75
CA VAL A 60 -9.05 0.88 -10.38
C VAL A 60 -9.17 2.23 -9.69
N LEU A 61 -9.82 2.27 -8.52
CA LEU A 61 -9.82 3.40 -7.61
C LEU A 61 -8.57 3.34 -6.74
N PHE A 62 -7.70 4.32 -6.88
CA PHE A 62 -6.55 4.53 -6.01
C PHE A 62 -6.84 5.63 -5.01
N ILE A 63 -6.59 5.35 -3.73
CA ILE A 63 -6.77 6.30 -2.62
C ILE A 63 -5.43 6.46 -1.92
N GLY A 64 -4.83 7.67 -2.01
CA GLY A 64 -3.57 8.00 -1.34
C GLY A 64 -3.82 8.72 -0.02
N VAL A 65 -3.44 8.09 1.10
CA VAL A 65 -3.55 8.66 2.44
C VAL A 65 -2.18 9.14 2.93
N GLN A 66 -2.11 10.44 3.23
CA GLN A 66 -0.89 11.09 3.73
C GLN A 66 -0.86 11.05 5.25
N ILE A 67 0.24 10.59 5.85
CA ILE A 67 0.35 10.45 7.30
C ILE A 67 0.82 11.71 8.04
N GLY A 68 1.00 12.82 7.33
CA GLY A 68 1.46 14.08 7.92
C GLY A 68 0.43 14.78 8.83
N ASP A 69 -0.85 14.58 8.57
CA ASP A 69 -1.94 15.01 9.47
C ASP A 69 -2.31 13.85 10.40
N ARG A 70 -2.33 14.10 11.69
CA ARG A 70 -2.71 13.13 12.73
C ARG A 70 -4.08 13.40 13.34
N TYR A 71 -4.84 14.33 12.77
CA TYR A 71 -6.22 14.52 13.15
C TYR A 71 -7.11 13.56 12.36
N PHE A 72 -7.30 12.39 12.86
CA PHE A 72 -7.99 11.27 12.20
C PHE A 72 -9.37 11.60 11.60
N PRO A 73 -10.22 12.44 12.23
CA PRO A 73 -11.48 12.85 11.59
C PRO A 73 -11.33 13.46 10.20
N ASN A 74 -10.20 14.14 9.90
CA ASN A 74 -9.98 14.64 8.54
C ASN A 74 -9.81 13.52 7.51
N HIS A 75 -9.19 12.41 7.90
CA HIS A 75 -9.01 11.25 7.03
C HIS A 75 -10.33 10.50 6.83
N THR A 76 -11.12 10.32 7.88
CA THR A 76 -12.44 9.68 7.76
C THR A 76 -13.41 10.50 6.93
N ASP A 77 -13.44 11.83 7.11
CA ASP A 77 -14.22 12.76 6.28
C ASP A 77 -13.82 12.65 4.80
N PHE A 78 -12.51 12.62 4.53
CA PHE A 78 -12.01 12.46 3.17
C PHE A 78 -12.46 11.12 2.58
N MET A 79 -12.26 10.00 3.26
CA MET A 79 -12.64 8.68 2.76
C MET A 79 -14.16 8.56 2.54
N ALA A 80 -14.97 9.15 3.42
CA ALA A 80 -16.42 9.24 3.22
C ALA A 80 -16.76 10.01 1.94
N SER A 81 -16.07 11.12 1.67
CA SER A 81 -16.27 11.88 0.43
C SER A 81 -15.86 11.11 -0.83
N VAL A 82 -14.87 10.23 -0.73
CA VAL A 82 -14.48 9.33 -1.82
C VAL A 82 -15.61 8.32 -2.11
N ALA A 83 -16.18 7.72 -1.07
CA ALA A 83 -17.29 6.78 -1.21
C ALA A 83 -18.51 7.40 -1.91
N GLU A 84 -18.76 8.71 -1.68
CA GLU A 84 -19.85 9.44 -2.32
C GLU A 84 -19.55 9.87 -3.77
N SER A 85 -18.27 10.04 -4.12
CA SER A 85 -17.86 10.75 -5.34
C SER A 85 -17.16 9.88 -6.37
N ALA A 86 -16.60 8.73 -5.96
CA ALA A 86 -15.86 7.87 -6.87
C ALA A 86 -16.79 7.26 -7.94
N PRO A 87 -16.41 7.31 -9.21
CA PRO A 87 -17.16 6.65 -10.27
C PRO A 87 -17.07 5.12 -10.14
N GLU A 88 -17.86 4.40 -10.92
CA GLU A 88 -17.80 2.93 -10.99
C GLU A 88 -16.38 2.45 -11.31
N HIS A 89 -15.93 1.44 -10.58
CA HIS A 89 -14.61 0.84 -10.69
C HIS A 89 -14.67 -0.64 -10.30
N ASN A 90 -13.63 -1.39 -10.71
CA ASN A 90 -13.55 -2.83 -10.44
C ASN A 90 -12.81 -3.11 -9.12
N TRP A 91 -11.75 -2.37 -8.83
CA TRP A 91 -10.87 -2.58 -7.69
C TRP A 91 -10.65 -1.30 -6.91
N THR A 92 -10.46 -1.43 -5.59
CA THR A 92 -10.09 -0.32 -4.70
C THR A 92 -8.76 -0.60 -4.04
N VAL A 93 -7.80 0.30 -4.23
CA VAL A 93 -6.43 0.21 -3.71
C VAL A 93 -6.16 1.38 -2.78
N LEU A 94 -5.77 1.09 -1.54
CA LEU A 94 -5.29 2.08 -0.59
C LEU A 94 -3.77 2.17 -0.62
N LEU A 95 -3.25 3.37 -0.81
CA LEU A 95 -1.82 3.70 -0.72
C LEU A 95 -1.58 4.48 0.57
N ILE A 96 -0.74 3.98 1.45
CA ILE A 96 -0.39 4.62 2.72
C ILE A 96 1.05 4.29 3.10
N HIS A 97 1.75 5.17 3.80
CA HIS A 97 3.12 4.88 4.21
C HIS A 97 3.21 3.84 5.32
N TYR A 98 2.37 3.92 6.36
CA TYR A 98 2.41 3.00 7.48
C TYR A 98 1.92 1.60 7.11
N GLY A 99 2.69 0.56 7.46
CA GLY A 99 2.27 -0.83 7.35
C GLY A 99 1.16 -1.14 8.35
N LEU A 100 -0.11 -0.91 7.96
CA LEU A 100 -1.26 -1.09 8.87
C LEU A 100 -1.35 -2.51 9.42
N ARG A 101 -0.94 -3.48 8.63
CA ARG A 101 -0.82 -4.90 8.96
C ARG A 101 0.54 -5.36 8.48
N SER A 102 1.60 -4.96 9.18
CA SER A 102 2.99 -5.31 8.88
C SER A 102 3.55 -6.23 9.95
N ASN A 103 4.44 -7.12 9.56
CA ASN A 103 5.21 -7.98 10.45
C ASN A 103 6.51 -7.32 10.94
N GLY A 104 6.84 -6.15 10.42
CA GLY A 104 8.05 -5.41 10.75
C GLY A 104 8.05 -4.76 12.13
N VAL A 105 9.21 -4.18 12.47
CA VAL A 105 9.48 -3.60 13.81
C VAL A 105 8.51 -2.50 14.23
N HIS A 106 7.89 -1.82 13.26
CA HIS A 106 7.00 -0.68 13.52
C HIS A 106 5.50 -1.04 13.50
N GLY A 107 5.13 -2.29 13.22
CA GLY A 107 3.74 -2.73 13.12
C GLY A 107 2.88 -2.45 14.37
N HIS A 108 3.54 -2.30 15.55
CA HIS A 108 2.91 -1.98 16.83
C HIS A 108 3.11 -0.54 17.31
N ASP A 109 3.70 0.33 16.51
CA ASP A 109 3.87 1.72 16.88
C ASP A 109 2.52 2.42 17.04
N ALA A 110 2.36 3.23 18.08
CA ALA A 110 1.10 3.90 18.37
C ALA A 110 0.52 4.70 17.20
N PRO A 111 1.32 5.41 16.36
CA PRO A 111 0.79 6.05 15.17
C PRO A 111 0.23 5.05 14.15
N VAL A 112 0.89 3.90 13.95
CA VAL A 112 0.44 2.85 13.02
C VAL A 112 -0.90 2.27 13.49
N ILE A 113 -0.99 1.92 14.78
CA ILE A 113 -2.23 1.44 15.41
C ILE A 113 -3.35 2.47 15.24
N GLY A 114 -3.07 3.75 15.52
CA GLY A 114 -4.07 4.81 15.39
C GLY A 114 -4.61 4.96 13.96
N PHE A 115 -3.77 4.87 12.94
CA PHE A 115 -4.21 4.88 11.54
C PHE A 115 -4.99 3.61 11.20
N ARG A 116 -4.52 2.43 11.61
CA ARG A 116 -5.22 1.17 11.39
C ARG A 116 -6.63 1.20 11.94
N ASP A 117 -6.77 1.47 13.25
CA ASP A 117 -8.05 1.43 13.95
C ASP A 117 -9.05 2.48 13.39
N THR A 118 -8.52 3.59 12.84
CA THR A 118 -9.34 4.63 12.23
C THR A 118 -9.76 4.29 10.81
N LEU A 119 -8.85 3.72 10.00
CA LEU A 119 -9.09 3.55 8.57
C LEU A 119 -9.76 2.22 8.23
N GLU A 120 -9.57 1.15 9.00
CA GLU A 120 -10.16 -0.16 8.68
C GLU A 120 -11.68 -0.11 8.51
N PRO A 121 -12.47 0.54 9.40
CA PRO A 121 -13.91 0.67 9.16
C PRO A 121 -14.27 1.42 7.87
N MET A 122 -13.42 2.37 7.46
CA MET A 122 -13.60 3.13 6.22
C MET A 122 -13.22 2.29 5.00
N MET A 123 -12.19 1.45 5.14
CA MET A 123 -11.79 0.50 4.10
C MET A 123 -12.88 -0.54 3.85
N ASP A 124 -13.56 -1.01 4.90
CA ASP A 124 -14.71 -1.91 4.77
C ASP A 124 -15.85 -1.23 3.99
N ALA A 125 -16.16 0.01 4.34
CA ALA A 125 -17.22 0.78 3.67
C ALA A 125 -16.91 1.07 2.19
N LEU A 126 -15.63 1.21 1.82
CA LEU A 126 -15.16 1.46 0.47
C LEU A 126 -14.87 0.18 -0.33
N GLY A 127 -14.94 -0.98 0.30
CA GLY A 127 -14.59 -2.26 -0.33
C GLY A 127 -13.13 -2.29 -0.81
N VAL A 128 -12.19 -1.84 0.04
CA VAL A 128 -10.76 -1.88 -0.30
C VAL A 128 -10.31 -3.32 -0.46
N ASP A 129 -9.71 -3.65 -1.59
CA ASP A 129 -9.23 -4.99 -1.94
C ASP A 129 -7.74 -5.19 -1.63
N LEU A 130 -6.97 -4.09 -1.75
CA LEU A 130 -5.51 -4.12 -1.62
C LEU A 130 -5.02 -2.89 -0.86
N VAL A 131 -4.17 -3.11 0.14
CA VAL A 131 -3.45 -2.05 0.85
C VAL A 131 -1.97 -2.16 0.53
N ILE A 132 -1.39 -1.08 -0.01
CA ILE A 132 0.03 -0.98 -0.34
C ILE A 132 0.68 0.01 0.62
N SER A 133 1.68 -0.45 1.34
CA SER A 133 2.39 0.34 2.36
C SER A 133 3.91 0.20 2.26
N GLY A 134 4.64 0.87 3.13
CA GLY A 134 6.07 0.79 3.31
C GLY A 134 6.43 0.85 4.79
N HIS A 135 7.38 1.71 5.19
CA HIS A 135 7.77 2.03 6.56
C HIS A 135 8.72 1.03 7.21
N ASP A 136 8.44 -0.27 7.13
CA ASP A 136 9.22 -1.33 7.78
C ASP A 136 10.46 -1.77 6.97
N HIS A 137 10.60 -1.27 5.73
CA HIS A 137 11.76 -1.49 4.86
C HIS A 137 12.05 -2.95 4.51
N GLU A 138 11.05 -3.80 4.58
CA GLU A 138 11.07 -5.20 4.22
C GLU A 138 9.88 -5.53 3.31
N TYR A 139 9.89 -6.67 2.66
CA TYR A 139 8.72 -7.16 1.96
C TYR A 139 7.94 -8.12 2.86
N ASN A 140 6.67 -7.86 3.03
CA ASN A 140 5.75 -8.85 3.56
C ASN A 140 4.36 -8.72 2.91
N ARG A 141 3.67 -9.84 2.80
CA ARG A 141 2.30 -9.94 2.30
C ARG A 141 1.47 -10.79 3.25
N THR A 142 0.33 -10.28 3.67
CA THR A 142 -0.61 -11.06 4.49
C THR A 142 -1.35 -12.11 3.66
N ALA A 143 -1.92 -13.10 4.33
CA ALA A 143 -3.06 -13.85 3.79
C ALA A 143 -4.23 -12.90 3.49
N LEU A 144 -5.31 -13.41 2.94
CA LEU A 144 -6.58 -12.69 2.92
C LEU A 144 -6.99 -12.38 4.37
N LEU A 145 -7.30 -11.13 4.68
CA LEU A 145 -7.76 -10.70 5.98
C LEU A 145 -9.16 -10.08 5.85
N GLY A 146 -10.02 -10.41 6.81
CA GLY A 146 -11.42 -9.99 6.86
C GLY A 146 -12.35 -11.19 6.63
N GLY A 147 -13.63 -11.06 7.00
CA GLY A 147 -14.60 -12.13 6.82
C GLY A 147 -14.20 -13.46 7.49
N ASP A 148 -14.45 -14.55 6.79
CA ASP A 148 -14.12 -15.93 7.20
C ASP A 148 -12.84 -16.45 6.51
N ALA A 149 -11.93 -15.54 6.10
CA ALA A 149 -10.71 -15.90 5.38
C ALA A 149 -9.85 -16.89 6.19
N PRO A 150 -9.17 -17.84 5.53
CA PRO A 150 -8.29 -18.78 6.20
C PRO A 150 -7.08 -18.05 6.80
N GLU A 151 -6.61 -18.54 7.96
CA GLU A 151 -5.44 -17.97 8.66
C GLU A 151 -4.14 -18.05 7.84
N THR A 152 -4.07 -18.93 6.87
CA THR A 152 -2.92 -19.09 5.97
C THR A 152 -3.40 -19.45 4.58
N ASP A 153 -2.93 -18.72 3.58
CA ASP A 153 -3.20 -19.04 2.18
C ASP A 153 -1.92 -18.92 1.36
N THR A 154 -1.33 -20.06 1.03
CA THR A 154 -0.12 -20.18 0.22
C THR A 154 -0.44 -20.40 -1.27
N ALA A 155 -1.72 -20.30 -1.65
CA ALA A 155 -2.12 -20.45 -3.03
C ALA A 155 -1.59 -19.29 -3.88
N SER A 156 -1.22 -19.59 -5.12
CA SER A 156 -0.83 -18.58 -6.10
C SER A 156 -2.01 -17.75 -6.63
N ILE A 157 -3.25 -18.19 -6.40
CA ILE A 157 -4.48 -17.49 -6.73
C ILE A 157 -5.36 -17.42 -5.49
N LEU A 158 -5.66 -16.22 -5.06
CA LEU A 158 -6.53 -15.91 -3.91
C LEU A 158 -7.91 -15.48 -4.42
N TYR A 159 -8.97 -15.99 -3.80
CA TYR A 159 -10.35 -15.65 -4.15
C TYR A 159 -10.99 -14.86 -3.02
N ALA A 160 -10.89 -13.53 -3.09
CA ALA A 160 -11.42 -12.64 -2.06
C ALA A 160 -12.94 -12.56 -2.09
N GLN A 161 -13.56 -12.73 -0.92
CA GLN A 161 -14.95 -12.43 -0.69
C GLN A 161 -15.14 -10.93 -0.33
N PRO A 162 -16.35 -10.38 -0.40
CA PRO A 162 -16.60 -9.01 0.02
C PRO A 162 -16.11 -8.74 1.45
N GLY A 163 -15.28 -7.73 1.62
CA GLY A 163 -14.67 -7.37 2.90
C GLY A 163 -13.30 -8.01 3.17
N GLU A 164 -12.90 -8.98 2.35
CA GLU A 164 -11.55 -9.55 2.43
C GLU A 164 -10.57 -8.75 1.56
N ARG A 165 -9.33 -8.63 2.06
CA ARG A 165 -8.25 -7.90 1.40
C ARG A 165 -6.89 -8.44 1.75
N ILE A 166 -5.87 -8.09 0.95
CA ILE A 166 -4.47 -8.33 1.28
C ILE A 166 -3.77 -7.01 1.63
N TYR A 167 -2.80 -7.09 2.52
CA TYR A 167 -1.91 -6.00 2.88
C TYR A 167 -0.50 -6.36 2.41
N ILE A 168 0.15 -5.38 1.80
CA ILE A 168 1.51 -5.52 1.30
C ILE A 168 2.35 -4.40 1.88
N THR A 169 3.45 -4.75 2.52
CA THR A 169 4.51 -3.83 2.89
C THR A 169 5.61 -3.93 1.85
N LEU A 170 5.94 -2.79 1.24
CA LEU A 170 6.96 -2.70 0.21
C LEU A 170 8.36 -2.61 0.83
N PRO A 171 9.37 -3.26 0.24
CA PRO A 171 10.74 -3.16 0.69
C PRO A 171 11.31 -1.76 0.43
N SER A 172 12.47 -1.48 1.03
CA SER A 172 13.22 -0.27 0.72
C SER A 172 13.69 -0.27 -0.74
N GLY A 173 13.37 0.77 -1.49
CA GLY A 173 13.83 0.91 -2.88
C GLY A 173 15.27 1.40 -3.03
N THR A 174 15.90 1.90 -1.94
CA THR A 174 17.22 2.55 -2.00
C THR A 174 18.35 1.78 -1.35
N GLY A 175 18.03 0.81 -0.50
CA GLY A 175 19.02 0.03 0.24
C GLY A 175 19.82 0.79 1.30
N LEU A 176 19.35 1.97 1.73
CA LEU A 176 20.11 2.82 2.67
C LEU A 176 19.77 2.57 4.14
N LYS A 177 18.62 2.00 4.44
CA LYS A 177 18.17 1.75 5.79
C LYS A 177 17.31 0.49 5.82
N TYR A 178 17.66 -0.40 6.71
CA TYR A 178 16.95 -1.64 6.97
C TYR A 178 16.72 -1.81 8.47
N TYR A 179 15.82 -2.68 8.81
CA TYR A 179 15.55 -3.08 10.19
C TYR A 179 15.81 -4.58 10.31
N ASP A 180 16.16 -5.01 11.52
CA ASP A 180 16.17 -6.42 11.84
C ASP A 180 14.74 -6.91 12.04
N ASP A 181 14.46 -8.12 11.56
CA ASP A 181 13.16 -8.75 11.67
C ASP A 181 12.69 -8.80 13.13
N SER A 182 11.50 -8.30 13.41
CA SER A 182 10.88 -8.38 14.72
C SER A 182 9.66 -9.30 14.76
N ARG A 183 9.42 -10.06 13.70
CA ARG A 183 8.27 -10.98 13.50
C ARG A 183 7.25 -10.96 14.62
N SER A 184 6.31 -10.05 14.50
CA SER A 184 5.11 -10.07 15.29
C SER A 184 4.17 -11.10 14.67
N ALA A 185 3.85 -12.15 15.40
CA ALA A 185 2.95 -13.22 14.95
C ALA A 185 1.47 -12.82 14.97
N ASP A 186 1.15 -11.53 15.00
CA ASP A 186 -0.22 -11.06 15.21
C ASP A 186 -1.11 -11.17 13.97
N PHE A 187 -0.50 -11.35 12.79
CA PHE A 187 -1.24 -11.49 11.54
C PHE A 187 -0.74 -12.68 10.74
N PRO A 188 -1.63 -13.37 10.02
CA PRO A 188 -1.21 -14.44 9.11
C PRO A 188 -0.51 -13.85 7.89
N PHE A 189 0.79 -14.15 7.75
CA PHE A 189 1.61 -13.80 6.60
C PHE A 189 1.83 -15.02 5.72
N THR A 190 1.86 -14.81 4.42
CA THR A 190 2.06 -15.88 3.44
C THR A 190 3.34 -15.72 2.64
N ALA A 191 3.90 -14.51 2.59
CA ALA A 191 5.19 -14.24 1.97
C ALA A 191 5.94 -13.17 2.75
N GLU A 192 7.21 -13.39 2.97
CA GLU A 192 8.16 -12.50 3.64
C GLU A 192 9.49 -12.56 2.90
N GLY A 193 10.25 -11.47 2.92
CA GLY A 193 11.57 -11.43 2.31
C GLY A 193 12.11 -10.01 2.12
N LEU A 194 13.24 -9.94 1.45
CA LEU A 194 13.97 -8.70 1.20
C LEU A 194 14.31 -7.93 2.49
N GLU A 195 14.66 -8.67 3.53
CA GLU A 195 15.34 -8.10 4.68
C GLU A 195 16.75 -7.68 4.25
N HIS A 196 17.15 -6.45 4.60
CA HIS A 196 18.47 -5.92 4.31
C HIS A 196 18.86 -5.82 2.82
N GLU A 197 17.90 -5.88 1.91
CA GLU A 197 18.16 -5.63 0.49
C GLU A 197 17.06 -4.80 -0.19
N PRO A 198 17.39 -4.04 -1.25
CA PRO A 198 16.39 -3.25 -1.96
C PRO A 198 15.50 -4.14 -2.83
N GLY A 199 14.25 -3.73 -2.99
CA GLY A 199 13.31 -4.43 -3.84
C GLY A 199 12.25 -3.54 -4.45
N TYR A 200 11.43 -4.16 -5.27
CA TYR A 200 10.28 -3.53 -5.92
C TYR A 200 9.18 -4.55 -6.19
N VAL A 201 7.97 -4.04 -6.38
CA VAL A 201 6.80 -4.88 -6.68
C VAL A 201 6.11 -4.34 -7.92
N PHE A 202 5.79 -5.23 -8.85
CA PHE A 202 4.90 -4.94 -9.96
C PHE A 202 3.48 -5.34 -9.62
N PHE A 203 2.53 -4.53 -10.08
CA PHE A 203 1.11 -4.82 -10.01
C PHE A 203 0.51 -4.71 -11.41
N ASP A 204 -0.19 -5.74 -11.83
CA ASP A 204 -0.98 -5.76 -13.05
C ASP A 204 -2.46 -5.80 -12.68
N PHE A 205 -3.25 -4.91 -13.28
CA PHE A 205 -4.68 -4.78 -13.01
C PHE A 205 -5.49 -5.08 -14.26
N SER A 206 -6.41 -6.01 -14.16
CA SER A 206 -7.48 -6.23 -15.12
C SER A 206 -8.84 -6.08 -14.43
N PRO A 207 -9.97 -6.06 -15.16
CA PRO A 207 -11.29 -6.07 -14.52
C PRO A 207 -11.53 -7.29 -13.62
N GLU A 208 -10.89 -8.42 -13.91
CA GLU A 208 -11.11 -9.73 -13.27
C GLU A 208 -10.13 -10.05 -12.16
N GLU A 209 -8.91 -9.48 -12.22
CA GLU A 209 -7.84 -9.85 -11.29
C GLU A 209 -6.81 -8.73 -11.07
N ILE A 210 -6.15 -8.82 -9.92
CA ILE A 210 -4.92 -8.08 -9.61
C ILE A 210 -3.81 -9.13 -9.48
N SER A 211 -2.79 -9.04 -10.33
CA SER A 211 -1.57 -9.85 -10.17
C SER A 211 -0.44 -8.99 -9.60
N LEU A 212 0.33 -9.55 -8.70
CA LEU A 212 1.53 -8.91 -8.17
C LEU A 212 2.72 -9.87 -8.27
N SER A 213 3.91 -9.29 -8.47
CA SER A 213 5.20 -9.98 -8.39
C SER A 213 6.22 -9.09 -7.71
N ALA A 214 6.86 -9.61 -6.66
CA ALA A 214 7.89 -8.93 -5.88
C ALA A 214 9.29 -9.44 -6.25
N TYR A 215 10.24 -8.54 -6.35
CA TYR A 215 11.60 -8.85 -6.82
C TYR A 215 12.67 -8.22 -5.94
N SER A 216 13.78 -8.93 -5.74
CA SER A 216 15.03 -8.35 -5.29
C SER A 216 15.59 -7.42 -6.38
N ALA A 217 15.87 -6.18 -6.04
CA ALA A 217 16.55 -5.25 -6.96
C ALA A 217 18.06 -5.55 -7.08
N ALA A 218 18.63 -6.30 -6.14
CA ALA A 218 20.05 -6.67 -6.16
C ALA A 218 20.32 -7.85 -7.10
N THR A 219 19.43 -8.86 -7.11
CA THR A 219 19.62 -10.11 -7.87
C THR A 219 18.69 -10.24 -9.07
N GLY A 220 17.54 -9.56 -9.06
CA GLY A 220 16.46 -9.74 -10.03
C GLY A 220 15.62 -11.01 -9.76
N GLU A 221 15.83 -11.68 -8.65
CA GLU A 221 15.08 -12.87 -8.25
C GLU A 221 13.64 -12.50 -7.85
N GLU A 222 12.66 -13.28 -8.33
CA GLU A 222 11.28 -13.20 -7.88
C GLU A 222 11.15 -13.88 -6.53
N ILE A 223 10.63 -13.16 -5.54
CA ILE A 223 10.49 -13.62 -4.15
C ILE A 223 9.05 -13.97 -3.80
N ASP A 224 8.09 -13.37 -4.47
CA ASP A 224 6.66 -13.66 -4.29
C ASP A 224 5.89 -13.33 -5.55
N ALA A 225 4.88 -14.14 -5.85
CA ALA A 225 3.92 -13.89 -6.92
C ALA A 225 2.54 -14.41 -6.51
N VAL A 226 1.51 -13.57 -6.62
CA VAL A 226 0.13 -13.95 -6.33
C VAL A 226 -0.85 -13.21 -7.21
N THR A 227 -1.98 -13.84 -7.49
CA THR A 227 -3.12 -13.25 -8.20
C THR A 227 -4.34 -13.21 -7.28
N LEU A 228 -4.92 -12.03 -7.12
CA LEU A 228 -6.16 -11.81 -6.38
C LEU A 228 -7.33 -11.77 -7.37
N ARG A 229 -8.35 -12.58 -7.14
CA ARG A 229 -9.63 -12.60 -7.87
C ARG A 229 -10.78 -12.42 -6.92
N ARG A 230 -11.90 -11.90 -7.43
CA ARG A 230 -13.15 -11.86 -6.68
C ARG A 230 -13.99 -13.10 -6.94
N GLY A 231 -14.70 -13.56 -5.91
CA GLY A 231 -15.63 -14.67 -6.00
C GLY A 231 -15.04 -16.02 -5.54
N ALA A 232 -15.82 -17.08 -5.70
CA ALA A 232 -15.39 -18.43 -5.37
C ALA A 232 -14.46 -19.01 -6.45
N PRO A 233 -13.53 -19.91 -6.09
CA PRO A 233 -12.78 -20.69 -7.08
C PRO A 233 -13.78 -21.41 -8.01
N ILE A 234 -13.45 -21.47 -9.29
CA ILE A 234 -14.20 -22.31 -10.22
C ILE A 234 -13.92 -23.75 -9.79
N THR A 235 -14.88 -24.37 -9.11
CA THR A 235 -14.84 -25.83 -8.91
C THR A 235 -15.12 -26.45 -10.26
N GLU A 236 -14.14 -27.11 -10.87
CA GLU A 236 -14.41 -28.03 -11.97
C GLU A 236 -15.36 -29.08 -11.40
N GLU A 237 -16.62 -29.01 -11.80
CA GLU A 237 -17.55 -30.11 -11.53
C GLU A 237 -17.00 -31.36 -12.28
N GLU A 238 -16.70 -32.41 -11.53
CA GLU A 238 -16.33 -33.72 -12.05
C GLU A 238 -17.44 -34.35 -12.91
#